data_a76bf07f35494b3a2e945719f6edd92c
#
_entry.id   a76bf07f35494b3a2e945719f6edd92c
#
_cell.length_a   1.000
_cell.length_b   1.000
_cell.length_c   1.000
_cell.angle_alpha   90.00
_cell.angle_beta   90.00
_cell.angle_gamma   90.00
#
_symmetry.space_group_name_H-M   'P 1'
#
loop_
_entity.id
_entity.type
_entity.pdbx_description
1 polymer ?
#
loop_
_entity_poly.entity_id
_entity_poly.type
_entity_poly.pdbx_seq_one_letter_code
_entity_poly.pdbx_strand_id
1 'polypeptide(L)'
;MRRRNVVYSGSRPVPQPSAAPKPPVAKPQPKKRFAWRRPLVPGFIALALILGGALWLFQPPALTQAQVAALVHKAIEDIPPRLTATDAFEKILPSVVAVRATLDDGEEGTKGMATGKQDIQRGTGVVIVESGIILTNLHVVNGMRRIHVTFSDGTDAEAEVIGQRAEQDLAVLQAKTLPDDIMPATMRSTAGLRPGDEVLAVGFPFGIGPSASAGVISGLKRDYVSPEGKRVLSNLIQFDAAVNPGNSGGPLVTLEGEVVGIVTGLLNPTEQRVFIGIGFAVPIENAASAIGLSPF
;
A
#
# COMPACT_ATOMS: atom_id res chain seq x y z
N MET A 1 37.69 13.03 -13.53
CA MET A 1 37.55 12.57 -12.12
C MET A 1 37.79 13.74 -11.18
N ARG A 2 36.74 14.33 -10.63
CA ARG A 2 36.83 15.35 -9.55
C ARG A 2 36.19 14.78 -8.31
N ARG A 3 37.02 14.48 -7.31
CA ARG A 3 36.58 14.06 -5.96
C ARG A 3 35.93 15.26 -5.27
N ARG A 4 34.71 15.13 -4.82
CA ARG A 4 34.07 16.09 -3.92
C ARG A 4 34.48 15.73 -2.49
N ASN A 5 35.22 16.65 -1.87
CA ASN A 5 35.58 16.57 -0.46
C ASN A 5 34.35 16.88 0.40
N VAL A 6 34.08 16.00 1.33
CA VAL A 6 33.09 16.23 2.39
C VAL A 6 33.74 17.18 3.40
N VAL A 7 33.13 18.34 3.61
CA VAL A 7 33.60 19.33 4.59
C VAL A 7 33.00 18.95 5.95
N TYR A 8 33.83 18.50 6.86
CA TYR A 8 33.48 18.40 8.28
C TYR A 8 33.51 19.79 8.90
N SER A 9 32.41 20.26 9.47
CA SER A 9 32.33 21.48 10.28
C SER A 9 33.05 21.24 11.60
N GLY A 10 34.27 21.81 11.70
CA GLY A 10 35.01 21.86 12.96
C GLY A 10 34.37 22.85 13.92
N SER A 11 34.12 22.42 15.15
CA SER A 11 33.68 23.24 16.27
C SER A 11 34.70 24.35 16.55
N ARG A 12 34.30 25.60 16.49
CA ARG A 12 35.11 26.74 16.92
C ARG A 12 35.32 26.68 18.43
N PRO A 13 36.55 26.96 18.93
CA PRO A 13 36.77 27.07 20.36
C PRO A 13 36.07 28.31 20.92
N VAL A 14 35.35 28.10 22.01
CA VAL A 14 34.70 29.18 22.78
C VAL A 14 35.79 30.01 23.45
N PRO A 15 35.79 31.35 23.34
CA PRO A 15 36.73 32.20 24.06
C PRO A 15 36.46 32.14 25.55
N GLN A 16 37.49 31.91 26.34
CA GLN A 16 37.42 32.02 27.82
C GLN A 16 37.20 33.48 28.21
N PRO A 17 36.28 33.80 29.12
CA PRO A 17 36.12 35.16 29.60
C PRO A 17 37.33 35.55 30.46
N SER A 18 37.93 36.70 30.13
CA SER A 18 38.97 37.41 30.88
C SER A 18 38.51 37.69 32.31
N ALA A 19 39.36 37.42 33.25
CA ALA A 19 39.11 37.66 34.67
C ALA A 19 38.85 39.16 34.93
N ALA A 20 37.67 39.45 35.45
CA ALA A 20 37.32 40.78 35.92
C ALA A 20 38.13 41.16 37.19
N PRO A 21 38.51 42.43 37.35
CA PRO A 21 39.27 42.89 38.54
C PRO A 21 38.38 42.82 39.80
N LYS A 22 39.03 42.38 40.91
CA LYS A 22 38.38 42.28 42.22
C LYS A 22 37.91 43.65 42.69
N PRO A 23 36.65 43.79 43.14
CA PRO A 23 36.17 45.04 43.71
C PRO A 23 36.83 45.29 45.08
N PRO A 24 36.98 46.58 45.49
CA PRO A 24 37.60 46.96 46.73
C PRO A 24 36.82 46.48 47.98
N VAL A 25 37.57 46.06 48.98
CA VAL A 25 37.00 45.58 50.25
C VAL A 25 36.28 46.71 50.96
N ALA A 26 34.95 46.60 51.02
CA ALA A 26 34.13 47.53 51.79
C ALA A 26 34.22 47.25 53.30
N LYS A 27 34.47 48.30 54.09
CA LYS A 27 34.48 48.25 55.58
C LYS A 27 33.14 47.75 56.12
N PRO A 28 33.10 46.92 57.17
CA PRO A 28 31.89 46.37 57.71
C PRO A 28 31.02 47.47 58.33
N GLN A 29 29.82 47.64 57.81
CA GLN A 29 28.79 48.45 58.40
C GLN A 29 28.13 47.73 59.60
N PRO A 30 27.71 48.42 60.63
CA PRO A 30 27.11 47.79 61.81
C PRO A 30 25.74 47.17 61.43
N LYS A 31 25.58 45.91 61.73
CA LYS A 31 24.34 45.13 61.47
C LYS A 31 23.21 45.76 62.30
N LYS A 32 22.25 46.43 61.65
CA LYS A 32 20.95 46.76 62.26
C LYS A 32 20.27 45.43 62.66
N ARG A 33 20.11 45.22 63.96
CA ARG A 33 19.33 44.10 64.52
C ARG A 33 17.87 44.29 64.05
N PHE A 34 17.44 43.53 63.06
CA PHE A 34 16.06 43.44 62.67
C PHE A 34 15.29 42.69 63.75
N ALA A 35 14.47 43.42 64.49
CA ALA A 35 13.60 42.85 65.52
C ALA A 35 12.51 42.02 64.82
N TRP A 36 12.65 40.74 64.77
CA TRP A 36 11.66 39.82 64.27
C TRP A 36 10.41 39.92 65.18
N ARG A 37 9.34 40.53 64.67
CA ARG A 37 8.02 40.48 65.33
C ARG A 37 7.52 39.03 65.25
N ARG A 38 7.59 38.33 66.34
CA ARG A 38 7.33 36.88 66.52
C ARG A 38 5.88 36.37 66.34
N PRO A 39 4.84 37.11 65.93
CA PRO A 39 3.53 36.48 65.77
C PRO A 39 3.18 35.99 64.32
N LEU A 40 4.02 36.23 63.30
CA LEU A 40 3.68 35.84 61.91
C LEU A 40 4.11 34.39 61.55
N VAL A 41 5.08 33.85 62.23
CA VAL A 41 5.62 32.50 61.93
C VAL A 41 4.60 31.38 62.16
N PRO A 42 3.83 31.34 63.29
CA PRO A 42 2.82 30.29 63.49
C PRO A 42 1.67 30.38 62.50
N GLY A 43 1.31 31.60 62.03
CA GLY A 43 0.27 31.75 60.98
C GLY A 43 0.70 31.19 59.62
N PHE A 44 1.95 31.41 59.22
CA PHE A 44 2.48 30.82 57.99
C PHE A 44 2.58 29.29 58.04
N ILE A 45 2.95 28.73 59.18
CA ILE A 45 3.03 27.26 59.37
C ILE A 45 1.61 26.66 59.30
N ALA A 46 0.62 27.31 59.98
CA ALA A 46 -0.77 26.86 59.92
C ALA A 46 -1.34 26.92 58.50
N LEU A 47 -1.07 27.99 57.74
CA LEU A 47 -1.51 28.14 56.36
C LEU A 47 -0.85 27.12 55.43
N ALA A 48 0.46 26.85 55.61
CA ALA A 48 1.18 25.86 54.84
C ALA A 48 0.67 24.43 55.11
N LEU A 49 0.30 24.13 56.37
CA LEU A 49 -0.30 22.83 56.73
C LEU A 49 -1.70 22.66 56.15
N ILE A 50 -2.53 23.75 56.18
CA ILE A 50 -3.86 23.73 55.56
C ILE A 50 -3.77 23.58 54.06
N LEU A 51 -2.89 24.33 53.38
CA LEU A 51 -2.66 24.21 51.93
C LEU A 51 -2.07 22.84 51.56
N GLY A 52 -1.12 22.34 52.32
CA GLY A 52 -0.54 20.99 52.12
C GLY A 52 -1.56 19.88 52.33
N GLY A 53 -2.41 20.01 53.35
CA GLY A 53 -3.52 19.09 53.60
C GLY A 53 -4.59 19.16 52.53
N ALA A 54 -4.95 20.36 52.07
CA ALA A 54 -5.87 20.51 50.95
C ALA A 54 -5.28 19.92 49.64
N LEU A 55 -4.03 20.20 49.33
CA LEU A 55 -3.35 19.60 48.16
C LEU A 55 -3.29 18.05 48.25
N TRP A 56 -3.09 17.51 49.46
CA TRP A 56 -3.08 16.07 49.69
C TRP A 56 -4.47 15.47 49.54
N LEU A 57 -5.53 16.14 50.02
CA LEU A 57 -6.91 15.71 49.89
C LEU A 57 -7.45 15.77 48.43
N PHE A 58 -6.90 16.69 47.63
CA PHE A 58 -7.28 16.85 46.23
C PHE A 58 -6.34 16.11 45.25
N GLN A 59 -5.38 15.29 45.75
CA GLN A 59 -4.61 14.42 44.88
C GLN A 59 -5.52 13.37 44.28
N PRO A 60 -5.57 13.26 42.94
CA PRO A 60 -6.30 12.15 42.32
C PRO A 60 -5.72 10.83 42.82
N PRO A 61 -6.53 9.84 43.13
CA PRO A 61 -6.07 8.54 43.60
C PRO A 61 -5.11 7.96 42.56
N ALA A 62 -3.92 7.54 43.00
CA ALA A 62 -2.96 6.88 42.14
C ALA A 62 -3.63 5.61 41.56
N LEU A 63 -3.57 5.48 40.25
CA LEU A 63 -4.12 4.31 39.56
C LEU A 63 -3.42 3.03 40.09
N THR A 64 -4.20 2.08 40.51
CA THR A 64 -3.67 0.78 40.92
C THR A 64 -3.21 0.01 39.68
N GLN A 65 -2.29 -0.95 39.87
CA GLN A 65 -1.82 -1.81 38.76
C GLN A 65 -2.98 -2.50 38.04
N ALA A 66 -4.01 -2.92 38.80
CA ALA A 66 -5.21 -3.53 38.22
C ALA A 66 -6.01 -2.55 37.34
N GLN A 67 -6.13 -1.27 37.74
CA GLN A 67 -6.80 -0.25 36.94
C GLN A 67 -6.00 0.10 35.68
N VAL A 68 -4.67 0.19 35.79
CA VAL A 68 -3.80 0.39 34.63
C VAL A 68 -3.90 -0.78 33.67
N ALA A 69 -3.86 -2.02 34.18
CA ALA A 69 -4.00 -3.22 33.34
C ALA A 69 -5.38 -3.27 32.65
N ALA A 70 -6.46 -2.92 33.37
CA ALA A 70 -7.80 -2.87 32.77
C ALA A 70 -7.93 -1.79 31.69
N LEU A 71 -7.33 -0.60 31.90
CA LEU A 71 -7.31 0.47 30.91
C LEU A 71 -6.47 0.08 29.67
N VAL A 72 -5.33 -0.58 29.87
CA VAL A 72 -4.49 -1.08 28.77
C VAL A 72 -5.22 -2.17 28.00
N HIS A 73 -5.87 -3.12 28.70
CA HIS A 73 -6.66 -4.18 28.04
C HIS A 73 -7.79 -3.58 27.20
N LYS A 74 -8.54 -2.65 27.77
CA LYS A 74 -9.60 -1.95 27.05
C LYS A 74 -9.08 -1.15 25.87
N ALA A 75 -7.95 -0.44 26.03
CA ALA A 75 -7.35 0.31 24.94
C ALA A 75 -6.85 -0.59 23.80
N ILE A 76 -6.37 -1.81 24.10
CA ILE A 76 -5.97 -2.80 23.10
C ILE A 76 -7.19 -3.40 22.39
N GLU A 77 -8.27 -3.69 23.13
CA GLU A 77 -9.53 -4.19 22.55
C GLU A 77 -10.21 -3.16 21.63
N ASP A 78 -10.08 -1.88 21.93
CA ASP A 78 -10.66 -0.78 21.14
C ASP A 78 -9.84 -0.45 19.88
N ILE A 79 -8.60 -0.99 19.73
CA ILE A 79 -7.80 -0.82 18.52
C ILE A 79 -8.25 -1.87 17.50
N PRO A 80 -8.80 -1.46 16.32
CA PRO A 80 -9.13 -2.43 15.29
C PRO A 80 -7.87 -3.18 14.86
N PRO A 81 -7.95 -4.50 14.61
CA PRO A 81 -6.82 -5.28 14.16
C PRO A 81 -6.25 -4.65 12.88
N ARG A 82 -4.92 -4.53 12.82
CA ARG A 82 -4.25 -4.03 11.62
C ARG A 82 -4.48 -5.03 10.49
N LEU A 83 -5.07 -4.57 9.40
CA LEU A 83 -5.24 -5.36 8.19
C LEU A 83 -3.88 -5.81 7.66
N THR A 84 -3.82 -7.04 7.18
CA THR A 84 -2.61 -7.66 6.66
C THR A 84 -2.76 -7.98 5.17
N ALA A 85 -1.64 -8.27 4.52
CA ALA A 85 -1.65 -8.79 3.15
C ALA A 85 -2.43 -10.11 3.03
N THR A 86 -2.48 -10.92 4.11
CA THR A 86 -3.29 -12.16 4.15
C THR A 86 -4.77 -11.84 4.09
N ASP A 87 -5.25 -10.88 4.90
CA ASP A 87 -6.67 -10.48 4.90
C ASP A 87 -7.08 -9.94 3.53
N ALA A 88 -6.22 -9.11 2.90
CA ALA A 88 -6.45 -8.58 1.57
C ALA A 88 -6.50 -9.69 0.51
N PHE A 89 -5.60 -10.68 0.61
CA PHE A 89 -5.56 -11.83 -0.30
C PHE A 89 -6.83 -12.68 -0.18
N GLU A 90 -7.21 -13.06 1.03
CA GLU A 90 -8.41 -13.87 1.28
C GLU A 90 -9.67 -13.17 0.77
N LYS A 91 -9.76 -11.85 0.93
CA LYS A 91 -10.90 -11.06 0.46
C LYS A 91 -10.98 -10.95 -1.06
N ILE A 92 -9.87 -10.77 -1.76
CA ILE A 92 -9.86 -10.59 -3.22
C ILE A 92 -9.88 -11.91 -3.98
N LEU A 93 -9.37 -12.99 -3.40
CA LEU A 93 -9.17 -14.28 -4.06
C LEU A 93 -10.43 -14.81 -4.78
N PRO A 94 -11.65 -14.75 -4.21
CA PRO A 94 -12.87 -15.23 -4.89
C PRO A 94 -13.17 -14.50 -6.20
N SER A 95 -12.68 -13.26 -6.35
CA SER A 95 -12.89 -12.44 -7.54
C SER A 95 -11.79 -12.59 -8.59
N VAL A 96 -10.70 -13.34 -8.30
CA VAL A 96 -9.56 -13.46 -9.22
C VAL A 96 -9.70 -14.72 -10.05
N VAL A 97 -9.52 -14.58 -11.36
CA VAL A 97 -9.62 -15.69 -12.32
C VAL A 97 -8.32 -15.86 -13.10
N ALA A 98 -7.96 -17.11 -13.41
CA ALA A 98 -6.91 -17.37 -14.39
C ALA A 98 -7.49 -17.19 -15.79
N VAL A 99 -6.75 -16.50 -16.67
CA VAL A 99 -7.14 -16.30 -18.08
C VAL A 99 -6.18 -17.07 -18.97
N ARG A 100 -6.74 -17.93 -19.82
CA ARG A 100 -6.02 -18.67 -20.86
C ARG A 100 -6.61 -18.35 -22.22
N ALA A 101 -5.80 -17.85 -23.13
CA ALA A 101 -6.23 -17.52 -24.48
C ALA A 101 -5.40 -18.28 -25.52
N THR A 102 -6.05 -18.86 -26.54
CA THR A 102 -5.41 -19.71 -27.54
C THR A 102 -5.76 -19.29 -28.97
N LEU A 103 -4.84 -19.57 -29.90
CA LEU A 103 -5.04 -19.33 -31.33
C LEU A 103 -5.75 -20.50 -32.02
N ASP A 104 -5.57 -21.73 -31.53
CA ASP A 104 -6.07 -22.96 -32.16
C ASP A 104 -7.30 -23.52 -31.46
N ASP A 105 -8.11 -24.24 -32.25
CA ASP A 105 -9.29 -24.98 -31.80
C ASP A 105 -8.94 -26.34 -31.16
N GLY A 106 -7.63 -26.66 -31.01
CA GLY A 106 -7.15 -27.94 -30.51
C GLY A 106 -7.25 -28.09 -29.01
N GLU A 107 -7.72 -29.29 -28.58
CA GLU A 107 -7.66 -29.74 -27.19
C GLU A 107 -6.21 -29.77 -26.67
N GLU A 108 -6.05 -29.54 -25.36
CA GLU A 108 -4.79 -29.66 -24.63
C GLU A 108 -4.21 -31.08 -24.79
N GLY A 109 -3.30 -31.26 -25.71
CA GLY A 109 -2.68 -32.60 -25.96
C GLY A 109 -1.90 -32.74 -27.24
N THR A 110 -2.16 -31.92 -28.24
CA THR A 110 -1.40 -32.02 -29.48
C THR A 110 -0.14 -31.16 -29.38
N LYS A 111 0.99 -31.79 -29.05
CA LYS A 111 2.33 -31.19 -29.14
C LYS A 111 2.59 -30.84 -30.60
N GLY A 112 2.13 -29.67 -31.03
CA GLY A 112 2.61 -29.03 -32.25
C GLY A 112 4.05 -28.59 -32.03
N MET A 113 4.98 -29.39 -32.55
CA MET A 113 6.38 -29.06 -32.61
C MET A 113 6.58 -27.94 -33.64
N ALA A 114 7.06 -26.78 -33.16
CA ALA A 114 7.82 -25.80 -33.89
C ALA A 114 7.14 -24.94 -34.96
N THR A 115 6.43 -23.94 -34.54
CA THR A 115 6.58 -22.60 -35.11
C THR A 115 6.61 -21.60 -33.96
N GLY A 116 7.65 -20.79 -33.79
CA GLY A 116 7.97 -19.97 -32.62
C GLY A 116 6.99 -18.84 -32.26
N LYS A 117 5.69 -19.05 -32.45
CA LYS A 117 4.59 -18.27 -31.92
C LYS A 117 4.04 -18.99 -30.69
N GLN A 118 3.95 -18.31 -29.57
CA GLN A 118 3.26 -18.82 -28.40
C GLN A 118 1.78 -18.98 -28.78
N ASP A 119 1.33 -20.20 -29.00
CA ASP A 119 -0.05 -20.52 -29.34
C ASP A 119 -1.01 -20.34 -28.12
N ILE A 120 -0.43 -20.12 -26.91
CA ILE A 120 -1.15 -19.95 -25.65
C ILE A 120 -0.65 -18.72 -24.92
N GLN A 121 -1.55 -17.80 -24.61
CA GLN A 121 -1.31 -16.68 -23.70
C GLN A 121 -1.93 -16.98 -22.35
N ARG A 122 -1.22 -16.64 -21.28
CA ARG A 122 -1.71 -16.77 -19.91
C ARG A 122 -1.67 -15.42 -19.24
N GLY A 123 -2.71 -15.13 -18.46
CA GLY A 123 -2.85 -13.93 -17.67
C GLY A 123 -3.78 -14.15 -16.50
N THR A 124 -4.16 -13.05 -15.90
CA THR A 124 -5.10 -12.99 -14.79
C THR A 124 -6.26 -12.08 -15.17
N GLY A 125 -7.41 -12.27 -14.55
CA GLY A 125 -8.55 -11.38 -14.65
C GLY A 125 -9.16 -11.13 -13.27
N VAL A 126 -10.00 -10.13 -13.18
CA VAL A 126 -10.77 -9.83 -11.97
C VAL A 126 -12.24 -9.67 -12.30
N VAL A 127 -13.10 -10.40 -11.60
CA VAL A 127 -14.55 -10.30 -11.69
C VAL A 127 -15.00 -8.99 -11.07
N ILE A 128 -15.77 -8.18 -11.79
CA ILE A 128 -16.21 -6.85 -11.33
C ILE A 128 -17.73 -6.71 -11.25
N VAL A 129 -18.47 -7.65 -11.85
CA VAL A 129 -19.94 -7.68 -11.79
C VAL A 129 -20.40 -9.12 -11.63
N GLU A 130 -21.45 -9.34 -10.86
CA GLU A 130 -22.08 -10.67 -10.62
C GLU A 130 -22.54 -11.37 -11.90
N SER A 131 -22.79 -10.62 -12.97
CA SER A 131 -23.12 -11.19 -14.28
C SER A 131 -21.93 -11.83 -15.00
N GLY A 132 -20.74 -11.91 -14.37
CA GLY A 132 -19.54 -12.54 -14.93
C GLY A 132 -18.75 -11.61 -15.86
N ILE A 133 -18.82 -10.30 -15.64
CA ILE A 133 -17.93 -9.35 -16.31
C ILE A 133 -16.57 -9.35 -15.62
N ILE A 134 -15.52 -9.56 -16.43
CA ILE A 134 -14.15 -9.72 -15.99
C ILE A 134 -13.28 -8.67 -16.68
N LEU A 135 -12.45 -7.97 -15.90
CA LEU A 135 -11.36 -7.13 -16.43
C LEU A 135 -10.09 -7.93 -16.58
N THR A 136 -9.37 -7.70 -17.67
CA THR A 136 -8.03 -8.23 -17.91
C THR A 136 -7.25 -7.27 -18.82
N ASN A 137 -5.99 -7.59 -19.16
CA ASN A 137 -5.27 -6.83 -20.16
C ASN A 137 -5.62 -7.25 -21.58
N LEU A 138 -5.60 -6.27 -22.49
CA LEU A 138 -5.84 -6.52 -23.91
C LEU A 138 -4.77 -7.42 -24.52
N HIS A 139 -3.49 -7.22 -24.17
CA HIS A 139 -2.40 -8.02 -24.71
C HIS A 139 -2.50 -9.51 -24.34
N VAL A 140 -3.23 -9.88 -23.29
CA VAL A 140 -3.49 -11.28 -22.89
C VAL A 140 -4.43 -11.98 -23.87
N VAL A 141 -5.39 -11.25 -24.44
CA VAL A 141 -6.47 -11.83 -25.25
C VAL A 141 -6.48 -11.36 -26.72
N ASN A 142 -5.65 -10.37 -27.05
CA ASN A 142 -5.67 -9.77 -28.38
C ASN A 142 -5.20 -10.74 -29.48
N GLY A 143 -6.03 -10.91 -30.49
CA GLY A 143 -5.75 -11.80 -31.62
C GLY A 143 -5.96 -13.29 -31.32
N MET A 144 -6.45 -13.64 -30.12
CA MET A 144 -6.77 -15.00 -29.71
C MET A 144 -8.18 -15.39 -30.19
N ARG A 145 -8.38 -16.68 -30.48
CA ARG A 145 -9.67 -17.20 -30.94
C ARG A 145 -10.54 -17.73 -29.82
N ARG A 146 -9.93 -18.37 -28.83
CA ARG A 146 -10.62 -18.91 -27.67
C ARG A 146 -10.06 -18.33 -26.38
N ILE A 147 -10.93 -17.97 -25.51
CA ILE A 147 -10.58 -17.44 -24.17
C ILE A 147 -11.32 -18.29 -23.16
N HIS A 148 -10.57 -18.86 -22.23
CA HIS A 148 -11.08 -19.58 -21.07
C HIS A 148 -10.70 -18.85 -19.81
N VAL A 149 -11.59 -18.85 -18.85
CA VAL A 149 -11.37 -18.32 -17.51
C VAL A 149 -11.63 -19.42 -16.50
N THR A 150 -10.71 -19.58 -15.56
CA THR A 150 -10.88 -20.53 -14.44
C THR A 150 -11.08 -19.71 -13.18
N PHE A 151 -12.21 -19.89 -12.54
CA PHE A 151 -12.58 -19.22 -11.30
C PHE A 151 -11.85 -19.86 -10.09
N SER A 152 -11.91 -19.19 -8.94
CA SER A 152 -11.23 -19.62 -7.70
C SER A 152 -11.73 -20.96 -7.16
N ASP A 153 -12.98 -21.34 -7.45
CA ASP A 153 -13.59 -22.63 -7.10
C ASP A 153 -13.22 -23.77 -8.07
N GLY A 154 -12.48 -23.45 -9.14
CA GLY A 154 -12.08 -24.39 -10.19
C GLY A 154 -13.07 -24.47 -11.36
N THR A 155 -14.18 -23.73 -11.36
CA THR A 155 -15.11 -23.65 -12.49
C THR A 155 -14.37 -23.09 -13.71
N ASP A 156 -14.38 -23.82 -14.82
CA ASP A 156 -13.80 -23.38 -16.11
C ASP A 156 -14.92 -22.93 -17.04
N ALA A 157 -14.76 -21.76 -17.64
CA ALA A 157 -15.76 -21.16 -18.50
C ALA A 157 -15.11 -20.57 -19.76
N GLU A 158 -15.77 -20.72 -20.89
CA GLU A 158 -15.46 -19.94 -22.08
C GLU A 158 -15.87 -18.48 -21.85
N ALA A 159 -15.07 -17.54 -22.36
CA ALA A 159 -15.33 -16.11 -22.25
C ALA A 159 -15.20 -15.43 -23.61
N GLU A 160 -15.90 -14.32 -23.77
CA GLU A 160 -15.89 -13.49 -24.98
C GLU A 160 -15.44 -12.08 -24.66
N VAL A 161 -14.70 -11.44 -25.56
CA VAL A 161 -14.35 -10.01 -25.43
C VAL A 161 -15.57 -9.17 -25.80
N ILE A 162 -16.15 -8.46 -24.83
CA ILE A 162 -17.30 -7.57 -25.02
C ILE A 162 -16.90 -6.10 -25.10
N GLY A 163 -15.66 -5.76 -24.75
CA GLY A 163 -15.11 -4.40 -24.80
C GLY A 163 -13.61 -4.36 -24.72
N GLN A 164 -13.01 -3.31 -25.25
CA GLN A 164 -11.58 -3.09 -25.19
C GLN A 164 -11.19 -1.62 -25.21
N ARG A 165 -10.05 -1.29 -24.59
CA ARG A 165 -9.39 0.02 -24.63
C ARG A 165 -7.91 -0.20 -24.94
N ALA A 166 -7.55 -0.06 -26.20
CA ALA A 166 -6.20 -0.35 -26.67
C ALA A 166 -5.15 0.63 -26.09
N GLU A 167 -5.55 1.90 -25.92
CA GLU A 167 -4.72 2.97 -25.34
C GLU A 167 -4.38 2.74 -23.87
N GLN A 168 -5.11 1.86 -23.19
CA GLN A 168 -4.94 1.53 -21.78
C GLN A 168 -4.57 0.06 -21.56
N ASP A 169 -4.40 -0.69 -22.63
CA ASP A 169 -4.14 -2.13 -22.60
C ASP A 169 -5.18 -2.92 -21.79
N LEU A 170 -6.47 -2.54 -21.87
CA LEU A 170 -7.57 -3.18 -21.14
C LEU A 170 -8.51 -3.93 -22.07
N ALA A 171 -8.99 -5.08 -21.60
CA ALA A 171 -10.08 -5.85 -22.20
C ALA A 171 -11.14 -6.20 -21.15
N VAL A 172 -12.37 -6.26 -21.60
CA VAL A 172 -13.53 -6.67 -20.81
C VAL A 172 -14.03 -7.98 -21.38
N LEU A 173 -14.12 -8.99 -20.53
CA LEU A 173 -14.61 -10.30 -20.89
C LEU A 173 -15.99 -10.55 -20.26
N GLN A 174 -16.81 -11.31 -20.95
CA GLN A 174 -18.03 -11.92 -20.44
C GLN A 174 -17.85 -13.43 -20.37
N ALA A 175 -17.88 -14.00 -19.17
CA ALA A 175 -17.89 -15.45 -19.00
C ALA A 175 -19.26 -16.02 -19.35
N LYS A 176 -19.29 -17.19 -20.05
CA LYS A 176 -20.53 -17.85 -20.49
C LYS A 176 -21.14 -18.72 -19.38
N THR A 177 -20.32 -19.27 -18.54
CA THR A 177 -20.74 -20.06 -17.38
C THR A 177 -20.20 -19.42 -16.11
N LEU A 178 -21.00 -19.38 -15.05
CA LEU A 178 -20.65 -18.73 -13.80
C LEU A 178 -20.70 -19.75 -12.66
N PRO A 179 -19.84 -19.63 -11.65
CA PRO A 179 -20.01 -20.36 -10.40
C PRO A 179 -21.27 -19.88 -9.65
N ASP A 180 -21.80 -20.75 -8.78
CA ASP A 180 -23.01 -20.44 -8.00
C ASP A 180 -22.77 -19.25 -7.05
N ASP A 181 -21.56 -19.17 -6.48
CA ASP A 181 -21.17 -18.15 -5.51
C ASP A 181 -20.15 -17.17 -6.10
N ILE A 182 -20.50 -16.53 -7.22
CA ILE A 182 -19.63 -15.53 -7.84
C ILE A 182 -19.51 -14.29 -6.96
N MET A 183 -18.30 -13.85 -6.70
CA MET A 183 -18.02 -12.69 -5.86
C MET A 183 -17.28 -11.60 -6.65
N PRO A 184 -17.93 -10.48 -6.98
CA PRO A 184 -17.28 -9.34 -7.63
C PRO A 184 -16.32 -8.63 -6.67
N ALA A 185 -15.22 -8.15 -7.21
CA ALA A 185 -14.26 -7.34 -6.46
C ALA A 185 -14.84 -5.96 -6.12
N THR A 186 -14.55 -5.49 -4.92
CA THR A 186 -14.81 -4.09 -4.55
C THR A 186 -13.74 -3.20 -5.19
N MET A 187 -14.16 -2.17 -5.90
CA MET A 187 -13.28 -1.17 -6.50
C MET A 187 -13.16 0.05 -5.59
N ARG A 188 -11.97 0.67 -5.55
CA ARG A 188 -11.71 1.88 -4.77
C ARG A 188 -11.01 2.94 -5.62
N SER A 189 -11.47 4.18 -5.51
CA SER A 189 -10.84 5.32 -6.19
C SER A 189 -9.37 5.50 -5.80
N THR A 190 -8.56 5.82 -6.82
CA THR A 190 -7.14 6.13 -6.64
C THR A 190 -6.88 7.55 -6.12
N ALA A 191 -7.92 8.38 -5.95
CA ALA A 191 -7.78 9.80 -5.59
C ALA A 191 -7.06 10.04 -4.24
N GLY A 192 -7.11 9.07 -3.32
CA GLY A 192 -6.46 9.15 -2.02
C GLY A 192 -5.10 8.45 -1.92
N LEU A 193 -4.65 7.78 -2.99
CA LEU A 193 -3.41 7.01 -2.98
C LEU A 193 -2.17 7.91 -2.94
N ARG A 194 -1.15 7.44 -2.25
CA ARG A 194 0.14 8.13 -2.11
C ARG A 194 1.30 7.14 -2.21
N PRO A 195 2.48 7.57 -2.66
CA PRO A 195 3.68 6.77 -2.54
C PRO A 195 3.93 6.34 -1.07
N GLY A 196 4.21 5.06 -0.88
CA GLY A 196 4.37 4.43 0.42
C GLY A 196 3.13 3.69 0.94
N ASP A 197 1.94 3.88 0.32
CA ASP A 197 0.76 3.10 0.67
C ASP A 197 0.98 1.62 0.32
N GLU A 198 0.64 0.72 1.26
CA GLU A 198 0.81 -0.73 1.09
C GLU A 198 -0.21 -1.28 0.08
N VAL A 199 0.26 -2.14 -0.82
CA VAL A 199 -0.56 -2.78 -1.85
C VAL A 199 -0.18 -4.23 -2.03
N LEU A 200 -1.12 -5.02 -2.57
CA LEU A 200 -0.94 -6.42 -2.91
C LEU A 200 -1.26 -6.64 -4.39
N ALA A 201 -0.34 -7.25 -5.12
CA ALA A 201 -0.59 -7.74 -6.47
C ALA A 201 -0.97 -9.22 -6.42
N VAL A 202 -2.10 -9.58 -7.04
CA VAL A 202 -2.59 -10.97 -7.05
C VAL A 202 -2.75 -11.46 -8.49
N GLY A 203 -2.36 -12.72 -8.73
CA GLY A 203 -2.47 -13.30 -10.07
C GLY A 203 -1.89 -14.69 -10.18
N PHE A 204 -1.71 -15.14 -11.42
CA PHE A 204 -1.25 -16.49 -11.80
C PHE A 204 0.11 -16.41 -12.53
N PRO A 205 1.21 -16.03 -11.84
CA PRO A 205 2.52 -15.92 -12.48
C PRO A 205 2.91 -17.27 -13.10
N PHE A 206 3.29 -17.25 -14.39
CA PHE A 206 3.63 -18.44 -15.17
C PHE A 206 2.55 -19.53 -15.21
N GLY A 207 1.29 -19.19 -14.89
CA GLY A 207 0.19 -20.15 -14.73
C GLY A 207 0.24 -20.94 -13.43
N ILE A 208 1.12 -20.56 -12.51
CA ILE A 208 1.18 -21.08 -11.15
C ILE A 208 0.30 -20.20 -10.30
N GLY A 209 -0.62 -20.75 -9.58
CA GLY A 209 -1.35 -19.80 -8.79
C GLY A 209 -2.46 -20.32 -7.99
N PRO A 210 -3.28 -19.44 -7.38
CA PRO A 210 -3.07 -18.00 -7.27
C PRO A 210 -1.90 -17.62 -6.39
N SER A 211 -1.23 -16.51 -6.70
CA SER A 211 -0.07 -16.00 -5.97
C SER A 211 -0.29 -14.54 -5.57
N ALA A 212 0.21 -14.18 -4.41
CA ALA A 212 0.16 -12.82 -3.88
C ALA A 212 1.57 -12.29 -3.63
N SER A 213 1.81 -11.03 -3.93
CA SER A 213 3.03 -10.32 -3.57
C SER A 213 2.70 -8.94 -3.00
N ALA A 214 3.20 -8.66 -1.79
CA ALA A 214 3.03 -7.38 -1.13
C ALA A 214 4.16 -6.40 -1.50
N GLY A 215 3.83 -5.13 -1.55
CA GLY A 215 4.74 -4.03 -1.79
C GLY A 215 4.08 -2.70 -1.47
N VAL A 216 4.62 -1.63 -2.03
CA VAL A 216 4.09 -0.28 -1.86
C VAL A 216 3.90 0.43 -3.20
N ILE A 217 3.03 1.42 -3.21
CA ILE A 217 2.96 2.38 -4.32
C ILE A 217 4.27 3.17 -4.34
N SER A 218 5.02 3.05 -5.43
CA SER A 218 6.28 3.79 -5.63
C SER A 218 6.06 5.15 -6.30
N GLY A 219 4.95 5.32 -7.02
CA GLY A 219 4.62 6.57 -7.69
C GLY A 219 3.28 6.50 -8.43
N LEU A 220 2.77 7.67 -8.76
CA LEU A 220 1.50 7.83 -9.48
C LEU A 220 1.71 8.66 -10.74
N LYS A 221 0.74 8.58 -11.66
CA LYS A 221 0.72 9.33 -12.94
C LYS A 221 2.01 9.11 -13.75
N ARG A 222 2.42 7.85 -13.86
CA ARG A 222 3.61 7.45 -14.62
C ARG A 222 3.24 7.18 -16.07
N ASP A 223 4.17 7.50 -16.95
CA ASP A 223 4.11 7.09 -18.35
C ASP A 223 5.10 5.95 -18.58
N TYR A 224 4.65 4.95 -19.33
CA TYR A 224 5.44 3.79 -19.71
C TYR A 224 5.42 3.64 -21.23
N VAL A 225 6.61 3.50 -21.82
CA VAL A 225 6.78 3.19 -23.24
C VAL A 225 7.21 1.74 -23.35
N SER A 226 6.47 0.93 -24.12
CA SER A 226 6.85 -0.48 -24.33
C SER A 226 8.23 -0.57 -24.97
N PRO A 227 9.01 -1.64 -24.72
CA PRO A 227 10.36 -1.81 -25.29
C PRO A 227 10.39 -1.71 -26.82
N GLU A 228 9.30 -2.12 -27.48
CA GLU A 228 9.17 -2.02 -28.93
C GLU A 228 8.80 -0.60 -29.39
N GLY A 229 8.64 0.36 -28.47
CA GLY A 229 8.28 1.76 -28.78
C GLY A 229 6.87 1.94 -29.37
N LYS A 230 6.07 0.87 -29.42
CA LYS A 230 4.78 0.85 -30.13
C LYS A 230 3.60 1.28 -29.27
N ARG A 231 3.76 1.23 -27.93
CA ARG A 231 2.69 1.60 -27.00
C ARG A 231 3.22 2.58 -25.97
N VAL A 232 2.46 3.64 -25.75
CA VAL A 232 2.65 4.58 -24.64
C VAL A 232 1.42 4.43 -23.75
N LEU A 233 1.63 3.93 -22.53
CA LEU A 233 0.61 3.88 -21.50
C LEU A 233 0.85 5.04 -20.55
N SER A 234 -0.17 5.83 -20.29
CA SER A 234 -0.08 7.03 -19.45
C SER A 234 -0.92 6.89 -18.17
N ASN A 235 -0.63 7.74 -17.20
CA ASN A 235 -1.35 7.81 -15.93
C ASN A 235 -1.31 6.53 -15.12
N LEU A 236 -0.19 5.79 -15.15
CA LEU A 236 -0.05 4.52 -14.46
C LEU A 236 0.29 4.69 -12.97
N ILE A 237 -0.12 3.71 -12.18
CA ILE A 237 0.36 3.45 -10.83
C ILE A 237 1.66 2.65 -10.95
N GLN A 238 2.76 3.17 -10.37
CA GLN A 238 4.01 2.44 -10.21
C GLN A 238 4.04 1.81 -8.82
N PHE A 239 4.44 0.55 -8.72
CA PHE A 239 4.55 -0.19 -7.46
C PHE A 239 5.73 -1.16 -7.49
N ASP A 240 6.13 -1.70 -6.32
CA ASP A 240 7.28 -2.59 -6.17
C ASP A 240 6.93 -4.02 -5.68
N ALA A 241 5.63 -4.32 -5.52
CA ALA A 241 5.20 -5.71 -5.34
C ALA A 241 5.67 -6.56 -6.53
N ALA A 242 6.24 -7.74 -6.28
CA ALA A 242 6.82 -8.57 -7.32
C ALA A 242 5.75 -9.08 -8.29
N VAL A 243 5.93 -8.79 -9.57
CA VAL A 243 5.06 -9.24 -10.65
C VAL A 243 5.88 -9.91 -11.76
N ASN A 244 5.30 -10.93 -12.37
CA ASN A 244 5.93 -11.71 -13.45
C ASN A 244 4.91 -11.96 -14.56
N PRO A 245 5.33 -12.46 -15.75
CA PRO A 245 4.41 -12.86 -16.80
C PRO A 245 3.32 -13.81 -16.25
N GLY A 246 2.06 -13.46 -16.49
CA GLY A 246 0.89 -14.14 -15.93
C GLY A 246 0.17 -13.34 -14.85
N ASN A 247 0.81 -12.37 -14.19
CA ASN A 247 0.12 -11.42 -13.31
C ASN A 247 -0.63 -10.31 -14.10
N SER A 248 -0.32 -10.15 -15.39
CA SER A 248 -1.01 -9.19 -16.27
C SER A 248 -2.52 -9.43 -16.27
N GLY A 249 -3.29 -8.37 -16.06
CA GLY A 249 -4.74 -8.39 -15.93
C GLY A 249 -5.25 -8.65 -14.51
N GLY A 250 -4.36 -9.01 -13.58
CA GLY A 250 -4.70 -9.21 -12.16
C GLY A 250 -4.90 -7.90 -11.41
N PRO A 251 -5.59 -7.94 -10.26
CA PRO A 251 -5.82 -6.76 -9.44
C PRO A 251 -4.57 -6.34 -8.66
N LEU A 252 -4.38 -5.02 -8.54
CA LEU A 252 -3.60 -4.38 -7.51
C LEU A 252 -4.58 -3.88 -6.45
N VAL A 253 -4.45 -4.38 -5.22
CA VAL A 253 -5.40 -4.10 -4.14
C VAL A 253 -4.74 -3.42 -2.95
N THR A 254 -5.53 -2.70 -2.18
CA THR A 254 -5.15 -2.19 -0.85
C THR A 254 -5.17 -3.30 0.20
N LEU A 255 -4.75 -3.02 1.44
CA LEU A 255 -4.87 -4.00 2.53
C LEU A 255 -6.33 -4.29 2.92
N GLU A 256 -7.28 -3.41 2.54
CA GLU A 256 -8.71 -3.64 2.65
C GLU A 256 -9.24 -4.61 1.59
N GLY A 257 -8.39 -5.10 0.67
CA GLY A 257 -8.76 -5.98 -0.43
C GLY A 257 -9.59 -5.29 -1.52
N GLU A 258 -9.45 -3.96 -1.65
CA GLU A 258 -10.15 -3.16 -2.64
C GLU A 258 -9.26 -2.88 -3.85
N VAL A 259 -9.78 -3.09 -5.05
CA VAL A 259 -9.03 -2.94 -6.30
C VAL A 259 -8.80 -1.46 -6.61
N VAL A 260 -7.54 -1.06 -6.71
CA VAL A 260 -7.12 0.29 -7.11
C VAL A 260 -6.53 0.35 -8.51
N GLY A 261 -6.20 -0.81 -9.10
CA GLY A 261 -5.68 -0.87 -10.45
C GLY A 261 -5.60 -2.29 -11.01
N ILE A 262 -5.34 -2.37 -12.31
CA ILE A 262 -5.12 -3.62 -13.05
C ILE A 262 -3.65 -3.69 -13.45
N VAL A 263 -2.95 -4.71 -12.98
CA VAL A 263 -1.53 -4.95 -13.29
C VAL A 263 -1.37 -5.14 -14.80
N THR A 264 -0.52 -4.34 -15.45
CA THR A 264 -0.40 -4.38 -16.91
C THR A 264 1.01 -4.64 -17.40
N GLY A 265 2.02 -4.23 -16.68
CA GLY A 265 3.37 -4.36 -17.18
C GLY A 265 4.44 -4.27 -16.10
N LEU A 266 5.65 -4.59 -16.51
CA LEU A 266 6.85 -4.38 -15.73
C LEU A 266 7.87 -3.61 -16.56
N LEU A 267 8.60 -2.70 -15.92
CA LEU A 267 9.77 -2.11 -16.57
C LEU A 267 10.87 -3.18 -16.64
N ASN A 268 11.24 -3.51 -17.87
CA ASN A 268 12.37 -4.42 -18.08
C ASN A 268 13.32 -3.82 -19.11
N PRO A 269 14.50 -3.37 -18.71
CA PRO A 269 15.51 -2.85 -19.62
C PRO A 269 16.23 -3.95 -20.41
N THR A 270 15.94 -5.23 -20.13
CA THR A 270 16.51 -6.41 -20.79
C THR A 270 15.44 -7.22 -21.51
N GLU A 271 15.82 -8.06 -22.45
CA GLU A 271 14.90 -8.95 -23.16
C GLU A 271 14.35 -10.10 -22.30
N GLN A 272 14.90 -10.29 -21.10
CA GLN A 272 14.59 -11.46 -20.24
C GLN A 272 13.25 -11.39 -19.50
N ARG A 273 12.54 -10.27 -19.55
CA ARG A 273 11.22 -10.06 -18.89
C ARG A 273 11.17 -10.51 -17.44
N VAL A 274 12.19 -10.15 -16.66
CA VAL A 274 12.27 -10.43 -15.22
C VAL A 274 11.91 -9.18 -14.42
N PHE A 275 11.26 -9.37 -13.27
CA PHE A 275 10.94 -8.27 -12.37
C PHE A 275 12.21 -7.67 -11.74
N ILE A 276 12.35 -6.36 -11.80
CA ILE A 276 13.49 -5.61 -11.25
C ILE A 276 13.08 -4.55 -10.21
N GLY A 277 11.93 -4.73 -9.57
CA GLY A 277 11.40 -3.82 -8.57
C GLY A 277 10.51 -2.69 -9.13
N ILE A 278 10.09 -2.77 -10.39
CA ILE A 278 9.20 -1.76 -10.99
C ILE A 278 8.07 -2.46 -11.75
N GLY A 279 6.87 -2.41 -11.17
CA GLY A 279 5.62 -2.82 -11.78
C GLY A 279 4.73 -1.63 -12.10
N PHE A 280 3.81 -1.80 -13.05
CA PHE A 280 2.82 -0.81 -13.43
C PHE A 280 1.42 -1.39 -13.41
N ALA A 281 0.45 -0.58 -12.96
CA ALA A 281 -0.97 -0.89 -13.04
C ALA A 281 -1.75 0.27 -13.65
N VAL A 282 -2.77 -0.06 -14.42
CA VAL A 282 -3.75 0.91 -14.94
C VAL A 282 -4.71 1.24 -13.80
N PRO A 283 -4.96 2.52 -13.47
CA PRO A 283 -5.92 2.92 -12.45
C PRO A 283 -7.31 2.34 -12.71
N ILE A 284 -8.00 1.96 -11.65
CA ILE A 284 -9.30 1.28 -11.76
C ILE A 284 -10.39 2.17 -12.39
N GLU A 285 -10.28 3.50 -12.26
CA GLU A 285 -11.19 4.45 -12.91
C GLU A 285 -11.16 4.32 -14.44
N ASN A 286 -9.99 4.07 -15.00
CA ASN A 286 -9.84 3.87 -16.44
C ASN A 286 -10.54 2.57 -16.88
N ALA A 287 -10.46 1.52 -16.05
CA ALA A 287 -11.11 0.23 -16.29
C ALA A 287 -12.63 0.32 -16.18
N ALA A 288 -13.16 1.01 -15.17
CA ALA A 288 -14.60 1.25 -15.01
C ALA A 288 -15.18 1.99 -16.23
N SER A 289 -14.46 3.00 -16.74
CA SER A 289 -14.85 3.74 -17.94
C SER A 289 -14.91 2.86 -19.21
N ALA A 290 -14.11 1.78 -19.27
CA ALA A 290 -14.08 0.87 -20.41
C ALA A 290 -15.39 0.08 -20.58
N ILE A 291 -16.14 -0.12 -19.50
CA ILE A 291 -17.44 -0.85 -19.48
C ILE A 291 -18.64 0.08 -19.32
N GLY A 292 -18.43 1.41 -19.38
CA GLY A 292 -19.51 2.38 -19.23
C GLY A 292 -20.06 2.51 -17.80
N LEU A 293 -19.39 1.95 -16.81
CA LEU A 293 -19.70 2.20 -15.41
C LEU A 293 -19.15 3.57 -14.99
N SER A 294 -19.93 4.30 -14.20
CA SER A 294 -19.41 5.50 -13.53
C SER A 294 -18.27 5.07 -12.59
N PRO A 295 -17.08 5.67 -12.68
CA PRO A 295 -15.96 5.28 -11.84
C PRO A 295 -16.10 5.81 -10.40
N PHE A 296 -17.21 5.69 -9.73
CA PHE A 296 -17.55 6.17 -8.38
C PHE A 296 -18.52 7.36 -8.38
#